data_ebecf5d299c3c65cca094567fcee29b4
#
_entry.id   ebecf5d299c3c65cca094567fcee29b4
#
_cell.length_a   1.000
_cell.length_b   1.000
_cell.length_c   1.000
_cell.angle_alpha   90.00
_cell.angle_beta   90.00
_cell.angle_gamma   90.00
#
_symmetry.space_group_name_H-M   'P 1'
#
loop_
_entity.id
_entity.type
_entity.pdbx_description
1 polymer ?
#
loop_
_entity_poly.entity_id
_entity_poly.type
_entity_poly.pdbx_seq_one_letter_code
_entity_poly.pdbx_strand_id
1 'polypeptide(L)'
;GFKTVAKLSTQTFSRLFPKKSNWIVELNNWEEVKPKVEQNFKAHCYYFDVHCSKPPYYGIKDEGGELLAFARFTAVQWEIVRMPGKMGGFLTKTIPFIPFLNRIIRPKNHQFLVPDIVWSKNKDAQLLNELFEGVLALKNQHLILWWVDQQDSYYKAVQSKIKWGILHKMIGASPVDVVQKTQSTTTNEMKTPVFVSAIDMV
;
A
#
# COMPACT_ATOMS: atom_id res chain seq x y z
N GLY A 1 9.80 16.51 23.69
CA GLY A 1 10.15 15.12 23.38
C GLY A 1 9.48 14.64 22.10
N PHE A 2 9.73 13.37 21.71
CA PHE A 2 9.01 12.70 20.64
C PHE A 2 7.97 11.78 21.25
N LYS A 3 6.79 11.71 20.62
CA LYS A 3 5.71 10.84 21.04
C LYS A 3 5.17 10.08 19.84
N THR A 4 4.94 8.77 19.99
CA THR A 4 4.22 7.96 19.00
C THR A 4 2.76 8.40 18.96
N VAL A 5 2.30 8.82 17.79
CA VAL A 5 0.92 9.30 17.57
C VAL A 5 0.09 8.30 16.78
N ALA A 6 0.73 7.43 15.99
CA ALA A 6 0.05 6.34 15.29
C ALA A 6 0.99 5.14 15.11
N LYS A 7 0.39 3.95 14.97
CA LYS A 7 1.09 2.70 14.65
C LYS A 7 0.64 2.24 13.27
N LEU A 8 1.55 2.35 12.31
CA LEU A 8 1.33 1.83 10.98
C LEU A 8 1.79 0.38 10.88
N SER A 9 1.31 -0.29 9.86
CA SER A 9 1.75 -1.62 9.47
C SER A 9 2.18 -1.57 8.00
N THR A 10 3.40 -2.03 7.73
CA THR A 10 3.85 -2.25 6.36
C THR A 10 3.45 -3.65 5.93
N GLN A 11 2.56 -3.72 4.95
CA GLN A 11 2.11 -4.97 4.34
C GLN A 11 2.81 -5.19 3.02
N THR A 12 3.18 -6.43 2.72
CA THR A 12 3.86 -6.78 1.47
C THR A 12 2.95 -7.67 0.62
N PHE A 13 2.49 -7.15 -0.52
CA PHE A 13 1.77 -7.95 -1.51
C PHE A 13 2.74 -8.28 -2.65
N SER A 14 2.98 -9.56 -2.90
CA SER A 14 3.99 -9.98 -3.88
C SER A 14 3.49 -11.06 -4.82
N ARG A 15 3.91 -10.97 -6.10
CA ARG A 15 3.66 -11.97 -7.14
C ARG A 15 4.92 -12.23 -7.94
N LEU A 16 5.30 -13.50 -8.07
CA LEU A 16 6.40 -13.91 -8.94
C LEU A 16 6.05 -13.73 -10.42
N PHE A 17 4.81 -14.03 -10.77
CA PHE A 17 4.25 -13.93 -12.10
C PHE A 17 2.87 -13.27 -12.00
N PRO A 18 2.80 -11.93 -11.94
CA PRO A 18 1.52 -11.24 -11.87
C PRO A 18 0.71 -11.47 -13.13
N LYS A 19 -0.57 -11.75 -12.95
CA LYS A 19 -1.49 -12.02 -14.05
C LYS A 19 -2.07 -10.71 -14.56
N LYS A 20 -2.09 -10.55 -15.89
CA LYS A 20 -2.80 -9.44 -16.53
C LYS A 20 -4.30 -9.61 -16.31
N SER A 21 -4.97 -8.51 -16.04
CA SER A 21 -6.41 -8.41 -16.01
C SER A 21 -6.88 -7.38 -17.03
N ASN A 22 -7.85 -7.75 -17.85
CA ASN A 22 -8.46 -6.83 -18.84
C ASN A 22 -9.43 -5.84 -18.17
N TRP A 23 -9.75 -6.05 -16.91
CA TRP A 23 -10.66 -5.21 -16.14
C TRP A 23 -9.96 -3.99 -15.48
N ILE A 24 -8.63 -3.92 -15.54
CA ILE A 24 -7.88 -2.80 -14.99
C ILE A 24 -7.96 -1.63 -15.95
N VAL A 25 -8.50 -0.52 -15.47
CA VAL A 25 -8.59 0.75 -16.19
C VAL A 25 -7.81 1.84 -15.47
N GLU A 26 -7.22 2.71 -16.24
CA GLU A 26 -6.60 3.93 -15.71
C GLU A 26 -7.69 5.02 -15.59
N LEU A 27 -7.80 5.63 -14.42
CA LEU A 27 -8.78 6.64 -14.09
C LEU A 27 -8.05 7.97 -13.95
N ASN A 28 -8.26 8.86 -14.93
CA ASN A 28 -7.62 10.17 -14.98
C ASN A 28 -8.54 11.31 -14.51
N ASN A 29 -9.81 11.00 -14.23
CA ASN A 29 -10.79 11.96 -13.75
C ASN A 29 -10.94 11.85 -12.23
N TRP A 30 -10.47 12.87 -11.50
CA TRP A 30 -10.61 12.97 -10.06
C TRP A 30 -12.09 12.92 -9.58
N GLU A 31 -12.99 13.57 -10.31
CA GLU A 31 -14.40 13.65 -9.92
C GLU A 31 -15.08 12.28 -9.87
N GLU A 32 -14.54 11.29 -10.59
CA GLU A 32 -15.08 9.92 -10.57
C GLU A 32 -14.78 9.19 -9.25
N VAL A 33 -13.61 9.43 -8.66
CA VAL A 33 -13.16 8.75 -7.42
C VAL A 33 -13.42 9.57 -6.16
N LYS A 34 -13.48 10.90 -6.29
CA LYS A 34 -13.62 11.86 -5.19
C LYS A 34 -14.70 11.52 -4.17
N PRO A 35 -15.97 11.22 -4.56
CA PRO A 35 -17.01 10.93 -3.57
C PRO A 35 -16.66 9.74 -2.67
N LYS A 36 -16.02 8.69 -3.25
CA LYS A 36 -15.61 7.50 -2.51
C LYS A 36 -14.39 7.77 -1.63
N VAL A 37 -13.47 8.60 -2.10
CA VAL A 37 -12.30 9.05 -1.32
C VAL A 37 -12.74 9.84 -0.10
N GLU A 38 -13.56 10.87 -0.30
CA GLU A 38 -14.05 11.71 0.79
C GLU A 38 -14.85 10.89 1.82
N GLN A 39 -15.73 10.01 1.36
CA GLN A 39 -16.52 9.15 2.25
C GLN A 39 -15.65 8.28 3.17
N ASN A 40 -14.51 7.80 2.68
CA ASN A 40 -13.68 6.84 3.41
C ASN A 40 -12.51 7.49 4.17
N PHE A 41 -11.97 8.61 3.69
CA PHE A 41 -10.73 9.16 4.22
C PHE A 41 -10.86 10.54 4.86
N LYS A 42 -11.94 11.30 4.61
CA LYS A 42 -12.10 12.68 5.13
C LYS A 42 -12.00 12.77 6.66
N ALA A 43 -12.36 11.70 7.38
CA ALA A 43 -12.27 11.65 8.84
C ALA A 43 -10.88 11.24 9.36
N HIS A 44 -9.95 10.86 8.48
CA HIS A 44 -8.59 10.48 8.89
C HIS A 44 -7.77 11.73 9.24
N CYS A 45 -6.90 11.61 10.25
CA CYS A 45 -5.88 12.62 10.52
C CYS A 45 -4.91 12.72 9.34
N TYR A 46 -4.45 13.92 9.04
CA TYR A 46 -3.51 14.22 7.94
C TYR A 46 -4.05 13.90 6.53
N TYR A 47 -5.37 13.82 6.36
CA TYR A 47 -5.97 13.76 5.05
C TYR A 47 -6.01 15.17 4.42
N PHE A 48 -5.45 15.30 3.22
CA PHE A 48 -5.42 16.55 2.44
C PHE A 48 -5.86 16.29 1.00
N ASP A 49 -6.94 16.92 0.57
CA ASP A 49 -7.49 16.76 -0.79
C ASP A 49 -6.48 17.03 -1.90
N VAL A 50 -5.59 18.02 -1.70
CA VAL A 50 -4.57 18.38 -2.67
C VAL A 50 -3.63 17.24 -3.02
N HIS A 51 -3.37 16.35 -2.08
CA HIS A 51 -2.54 15.16 -2.32
C HIS A 51 -3.32 14.05 -3.04
N CYS A 52 -4.63 14.01 -2.81
CA CYS A 52 -5.49 12.98 -3.37
C CYS A 52 -5.96 13.30 -4.80
N SER A 53 -6.07 14.57 -5.17
CA SER A 53 -6.60 14.99 -6.48
C SER A 53 -5.68 14.72 -7.68
N LYS A 54 -4.50 14.18 -7.46
CA LYS A 54 -3.52 13.90 -8.51
C LYS A 54 -3.67 12.48 -9.08
N PRO A 55 -4.14 12.30 -10.32
CA PRO A 55 -4.17 11.02 -11.00
C PRO A 55 -2.73 10.59 -11.42
N PRO A 56 -2.54 9.38 -11.97
CA PRO A 56 -3.60 8.43 -12.29
C PRO A 56 -4.00 7.55 -11.12
N TYR A 57 -5.27 7.16 -11.09
CA TYR A 57 -5.78 6.05 -10.32
C TYR A 57 -5.89 4.81 -11.21
N TYR A 58 -5.89 3.65 -10.62
CA TYR A 58 -6.16 2.38 -11.31
C TYR A 58 -7.38 1.75 -10.66
N GLY A 59 -8.31 1.29 -11.47
CA GLY A 59 -9.57 0.75 -10.96
C GLY A 59 -10.06 -0.46 -11.73
N ILE A 60 -11.05 -1.13 -11.14
CA ILE A 60 -11.84 -2.18 -11.76
C ILE A 60 -13.25 -1.64 -11.92
N LYS A 61 -13.81 -1.73 -13.13
CA LYS A 61 -15.21 -1.41 -13.44
C LYS A 61 -15.94 -2.68 -13.85
N ASP A 62 -17.23 -2.73 -13.53
CA ASP A 62 -18.12 -3.75 -14.07
C ASP A 62 -18.54 -3.45 -15.53
N GLU A 63 -19.34 -4.34 -16.12
CA GLU A 63 -19.86 -4.18 -17.48
C GLU A 63 -20.76 -2.96 -17.65
N GLY A 64 -21.37 -2.49 -16.58
CA GLY A 64 -22.17 -1.27 -16.53
C GLY A 64 -21.36 0.00 -16.37
N GLY A 65 -20.03 -0.10 -16.18
CA GLY A 65 -19.11 1.03 -15.94
C GLY A 65 -19.08 1.48 -14.48
N GLU A 66 -19.72 0.77 -13.56
CA GLU A 66 -19.64 1.09 -12.13
C GLU A 66 -18.25 0.76 -11.58
N LEU A 67 -17.68 1.67 -10.81
CA LEU A 67 -16.39 1.50 -10.17
C LEU A 67 -16.49 0.56 -8.96
N LEU A 68 -15.85 -0.62 -9.05
CA LEU A 68 -15.88 -1.67 -8.04
C LEU A 68 -14.70 -1.62 -7.07
N ALA A 69 -13.52 -1.22 -7.55
CA ALA A 69 -12.34 -1.02 -6.72
C ALA A 69 -11.42 -0.01 -7.38
N PHE A 70 -10.63 0.69 -6.58
CA PHE A 70 -9.57 1.55 -7.09
C PHE A 70 -8.49 1.79 -6.04
N ALA A 71 -7.31 2.17 -6.53
CA ALA A 71 -6.23 2.72 -5.73
C ALA A 71 -5.35 3.63 -6.59
N ARG A 72 -4.62 4.54 -5.95
CA ARG A 72 -3.51 5.25 -6.58
C ARG A 72 -2.23 4.52 -6.24
N PHE A 73 -1.28 4.46 -7.18
CA PHE A 73 0.00 3.78 -6.98
C PHE A 73 1.15 4.70 -7.34
N THR A 74 2.11 4.81 -6.44
CA THR A 74 3.38 5.49 -6.66
C THR A 74 4.47 4.44 -6.89
N ALA A 75 5.21 4.57 -7.98
CA ALA A 75 6.38 3.71 -8.24
C ALA A 75 7.58 4.24 -7.45
N VAL A 76 8.24 3.35 -6.73
CA VAL A 76 9.37 3.66 -5.86
C VAL A 76 10.55 2.77 -6.19
N GLN A 77 11.74 3.34 -6.07
CA GLN A 77 13.00 2.62 -6.24
C GLN A 77 13.92 2.95 -5.06
N TRP A 78 14.35 1.90 -4.37
CA TRP A 78 15.30 2.00 -3.27
C TRP A 78 16.59 1.23 -3.54
N GLU A 79 17.66 1.68 -2.92
CA GLU A 79 18.85 0.86 -2.70
C GLU A 79 18.84 0.36 -1.26
N ILE A 80 18.80 -0.97 -1.10
CA ILE A 80 18.82 -1.60 0.23
C ILE A 80 20.27 -1.83 0.63
N VAL A 81 20.83 -0.91 1.40
CA VAL A 81 22.18 -1.00 1.93
C VAL A 81 22.29 -2.07 3.02
N ARG A 82 21.29 -2.16 3.89
CA ARG A 82 21.23 -3.10 5.00
C ARG A 82 19.81 -3.40 5.42
N MET A 83 19.50 -4.66 5.68
CA MET A 83 18.26 -5.07 6.35
C MET A 83 18.60 -5.63 7.74
N PRO A 84 17.99 -5.12 8.81
CA PRO A 84 18.21 -5.64 10.16
C PRO A 84 17.55 -7.00 10.34
N GLY A 85 17.89 -7.68 11.45
CA GLY A 85 17.32 -8.95 11.85
C GLY A 85 17.96 -10.18 11.20
N LYS A 86 17.57 -11.36 11.72
CA LYS A 86 18.16 -12.65 11.29
C LYS A 86 17.92 -12.97 9.81
N MET A 87 16.79 -12.54 9.26
CA MET A 87 16.45 -12.75 7.85
C MET A 87 17.08 -11.70 6.90
N GLY A 88 17.56 -10.57 7.42
CA GLY A 88 18.09 -9.49 6.59
C GLY A 88 19.24 -9.90 5.67
N GLY A 89 20.19 -10.67 6.21
CA GLY A 89 21.29 -11.20 5.41
C GLY A 89 20.83 -12.18 4.32
N PHE A 90 19.88 -13.05 4.62
CA PHE A 90 19.30 -13.97 3.64
C PHE A 90 18.56 -13.21 2.53
N LEU A 91 17.72 -12.24 2.89
CA LEU A 91 16.96 -11.43 1.93
C LEU A 91 17.87 -10.62 0.99
N THR A 92 18.96 -10.05 1.51
CA THR A 92 19.84 -9.17 0.73
C THR A 92 20.99 -9.90 0.02
N LYS A 93 21.49 -11.01 0.59
CA LYS A 93 22.68 -11.71 0.07
C LYS A 93 22.35 -13.00 -0.67
N THR A 94 21.27 -13.70 -0.32
CA THR A 94 20.94 -15.01 -0.90
C THR A 94 19.79 -14.93 -1.91
N ILE A 95 18.68 -14.26 -1.57
CA ILE A 95 17.51 -14.18 -2.46
C ILE A 95 17.83 -13.62 -3.85
N PRO A 96 18.68 -12.59 -4.03
CA PRO A 96 19.01 -12.06 -5.35
C PRO A 96 19.60 -13.09 -6.33
N PHE A 97 20.17 -14.16 -5.82
CA PHE A 97 20.75 -15.25 -6.63
C PHE A 97 19.77 -16.41 -6.86
N ILE A 98 18.64 -16.42 -6.19
CA ILE A 98 17.62 -17.45 -6.40
C ILE A 98 16.75 -17.04 -7.61
N PRO A 99 16.72 -17.87 -8.68
CA PRO A 99 15.85 -17.60 -9.82
C PRO A 99 14.42 -17.32 -9.39
N PHE A 100 13.77 -16.37 -10.05
CA PHE A 100 12.44 -15.86 -9.79
C PHE A 100 12.29 -15.02 -8.51
N LEU A 101 12.90 -15.36 -7.36
CA LEU A 101 12.82 -14.55 -6.14
C LEU A 101 13.54 -13.20 -6.29
N ASN A 102 14.58 -13.15 -7.13
CA ASN A 102 15.24 -11.90 -7.50
C ASN A 102 14.31 -10.88 -8.19
N ARG A 103 13.13 -11.29 -8.65
CA ARG A 103 12.13 -10.37 -9.18
C ARG A 103 11.46 -9.55 -8.09
N ILE A 104 11.33 -10.13 -6.88
CA ILE A 104 10.68 -9.47 -5.74
C ILE A 104 11.70 -8.62 -4.96
N ILE A 105 12.92 -9.10 -4.76
CA ILE A 105 13.95 -8.40 -4.00
C ILE A 105 15.22 -8.26 -4.83
N ARG A 106 15.56 -6.99 -5.14
CA ARG A 106 16.77 -6.59 -5.85
C ARG A 106 17.48 -5.50 -5.05
N PRO A 107 18.40 -5.83 -4.13
CA PRO A 107 18.93 -4.82 -3.19
C PRO A 107 19.49 -3.57 -3.85
N LYS A 108 20.22 -3.69 -4.97
CA LYS A 108 20.80 -2.54 -5.68
C LYS A 108 19.78 -1.70 -6.49
N ASN A 109 18.63 -2.27 -6.80
CA ASN A 109 17.58 -1.63 -7.58
C ASN A 109 16.23 -2.23 -7.19
N HIS A 110 15.82 -1.97 -5.93
CA HIS A 110 14.61 -2.51 -5.37
C HIS A 110 13.41 -1.67 -5.77
N GLN A 111 12.65 -2.17 -6.74
CA GLN A 111 11.48 -1.48 -7.28
C GLN A 111 10.19 -2.08 -6.73
N PHE A 112 9.27 -1.23 -6.37
CA PHE A 112 7.96 -1.62 -5.88
C PHE A 112 6.94 -0.50 -6.08
N LEU A 113 5.67 -0.84 -5.90
CA LEU A 113 4.57 0.12 -5.90
C LEU A 113 4.11 0.38 -4.47
N VAL A 114 3.75 1.60 -4.20
CA VAL A 114 3.13 2.02 -2.94
C VAL A 114 1.70 2.45 -3.24
N PRO A 115 0.69 1.72 -2.76
CA PRO A 115 -0.68 2.14 -2.89
C PRO A 115 -1.04 3.14 -1.80
N ASP A 116 -1.80 4.15 -2.16
CA ASP A 116 -2.58 4.95 -1.24
C ASP A 116 -4.03 5.08 -1.77
N ILE A 117 -4.94 5.57 -0.93
CA ILE A 117 -6.34 5.76 -1.32
C ILE A 117 -6.96 4.45 -1.85
N VAL A 118 -6.72 3.36 -1.14
CA VAL A 118 -7.22 2.03 -1.51
C VAL A 118 -8.70 1.91 -1.13
N TRP A 119 -9.53 1.54 -2.09
CA TRP A 119 -10.96 1.34 -1.87
C TRP A 119 -11.49 0.16 -2.70
N SER A 120 -12.45 -0.57 -2.16
CA SER A 120 -13.28 -1.54 -2.89
C SER A 120 -14.71 -1.52 -2.39
N LYS A 121 -15.66 -1.74 -3.29
CA LYS A 121 -17.09 -1.84 -2.99
C LYS A 121 -17.30 -2.95 -1.95
N ASN A 122 -18.07 -2.66 -0.91
CA ASN A 122 -18.36 -3.58 0.19
C ASN A 122 -17.11 -4.12 0.93
N LYS A 123 -15.99 -3.43 0.87
CA LYS A 123 -14.70 -3.90 1.45
C LYS A 123 -14.31 -5.29 0.93
N ASP A 124 -14.50 -5.50 -0.36
CA ASP A 124 -14.21 -6.78 -1.00
C ASP A 124 -12.72 -6.94 -1.24
N ALA A 125 -12.11 -7.89 -0.52
CA ALA A 125 -10.70 -8.20 -0.63
C ALA A 125 -10.36 -8.98 -1.92
N GLN A 126 -11.32 -9.63 -2.58
CA GLN A 126 -11.07 -10.29 -3.86
C GLN A 126 -10.84 -9.27 -4.95
N LEU A 127 -11.64 -8.20 -5.00
CA LEU A 127 -11.43 -7.08 -5.90
C LEU A 127 -10.06 -6.42 -5.67
N LEU A 128 -9.62 -6.29 -4.40
CA LEU A 128 -8.29 -5.77 -4.11
C LEU A 128 -7.16 -6.70 -4.56
N ASN A 129 -7.32 -8.02 -4.40
CA ASN A 129 -6.36 -8.99 -4.90
C ASN A 129 -6.20 -8.87 -6.43
N GLU A 130 -7.31 -8.74 -7.13
CA GLU A 130 -7.32 -8.58 -8.59
C GLU A 130 -6.73 -7.24 -9.02
N LEU A 131 -7.12 -6.14 -8.37
CA LEU A 131 -6.57 -4.81 -8.62
C LEU A 131 -5.05 -4.79 -8.45
N PHE A 132 -4.56 -5.26 -7.29
CA PHE A 132 -3.13 -5.24 -6.98
C PHE A 132 -2.33 -6.11 -7.95
N GLU A 133 -2.81 -7.32 -8.23
CA GLU A 133 -2.13 -8.22 -9.16
C GLU A 133 -2.15 -7.69 -10.60
N GLY A 134 -3.28 -7.15 -11.06
CA GLY A 134 -3.43 -6.56 -12.38
C GLY A 134 -2.54 -5.32 -12.58
N VAL A 135 -2.45 -4.45 -11.57
CA VAL A 135 -1.55 -3.27 -11.63
C VAL A 135 -0.09 -3.69 -11.58
N LEU A 136 0.30 -4.70 -10.79
CA LEU A 136 1.65 -5.27 -10.85
C LEU A 136 2.00 -5.74 -12.26
N ALA A 137 1.09 -6.46 -12.92
CA ALA A 137 1.30 -6.93 -14.30
C ALA A 137 1.38 -5.77 -15.30
N LEU A 138 0.50 -4.77 -15.16
CA LEU A 138 0.47 -3.57 -16.02
C LEU A 138 1.77 -2.76 -15.92
N LYS A 139 2.30 -2.60 -14.71
CA LYS A 139 3.52 -1.81 -14.43
C LYS A 139 4.81 -2.63 -14.50
N ASN A 140 4.73 -3.93 -14.86
CA ASN A 140 5.87 -4.86 -14.85
C ASN A 140 6.61 -4.86 -13.51
N GLN A 141 5.87 -4.83 -12.41
CA GLN A 141 6.36 -4.88 -11.05
C GLN A 141 5.96 -6.18 -10.36
N HIS A 142 6.60 -6.50 -9.24
CA HIS A 142 6.40 -7.77 -8.53
C HIS A 142 6.04 -7.59 -7.05
N LEU A 143 6.10 -6.36 -6.55
CA LEU A 143 5.93 -6.04 -5.14
C LEU A 143 5.11 -4.77 -4.97
N ILE A 144 4.20 -4.82 -4.00
CA ILE A 144 3.51 -3.67 -3.43
C ILE A 144 3.87 -3.60 -1.95
N LEU A 145 4.25 -2.42 -1.47
CA LEU A 145 4.36 -2.11 -0.05
C LEU A 145 3.20 -1.19 0.33
N TRP A 146 2.28 -1.68 1.14
CA TRP A 146 1.13 -0.91 1.59
C TRP A 146 1.31 -0.51 3.05
N TRP A 147 1.47 0.79 3.29
CA TRP A 147 1.47 1.38 4.63
C TRP A 147 0.07 1.78 5.03
N VAL A 148 -0.36 1.30 6.18
CA VAL A 148 -1.73 1.52 6.64
C VAL A 148 -1.77 1.60 8.17
N ASP A 149 -2.64 2.48 8.68
CA ASP A 149 -2.87 2.53 10.12
C ASP A 149 -3.55 1.25 10.59
N GLN A 150 -3.01 0.64 11.65
CA GLN A 150 -3.59 -0.56 12.24
C GLN A 150 -4.99 -0.34 12.82
N GLN A 151 -5.37 0.91 13.10
CA GLN A 151 -6.71 1.27 13.57
C GLN A 151 -7.72 1.45 12.44
N ASP A 152 -7.28 1.56 11.18
CA ASP A 152 -8.17 1.75 10.04
C ASP A 152 -9.18 0.61 9.91
N SER A 153 -10.47 0.96 9.90
CA SER A 153 -11.58 0.01 9.86
C SER A 153 -11.70 -0.70 8.50
N TYR A 154 -11.29 -0.03 7.42
CA TYR A 154 -11.28 -0.62 6.10
C TYR A 154 -10.20 -1.70 6.02
N TYR A 155 -8.98 -1.36 6.44
CA TYR A 155 -7.88 -2.32 6.50
C TYR A 155 -8.21 -3.54 7.36
N LYS A 156 -8.76 -3.34 8.58
CA LYS A 156 -9.17 -4.44 9.46
C LYS A 156 -10.15 -5.40 8.80
N ALA A 157 -11.06 -4.89 7.97
CA ALA A 157 -12.07 -5.69 7.31
C ALA A 157 -11.49 -6.55 6.16
N VAL A 158 -10.44 -6.09 5.48
CA VAL A 158 -9.92 -6.76 4.27
C VAL A 158 -8.66 -7.59 4.51
N GLN A 159 -7.83 -7.24 5.50
CA GLN A 159 -6.47 -7.77 5.69
C GLN A 159 -6.38 -9.30 5.74
N SER A 160 -7.31 -9.95 6.44
CA SER A 160 -7.28 -11.41 6.61
C SER A 160 -7.65 -12.19 5.33
N LYS A 161 -8.29 -11.53 4.37
CA LYS A 161 -8.76 -12.11 3.10
C LYS A 161 -7.86 -11.76 1.92
N ILE A 162 -6.91 -10.83 2.08
CA ILE A 162 -5.93 -10.51 1.05
C ILE A 162 -4.91 -11.64 0.93
N LYS A 163 -4.64 -12.03 -0.30
CA LYS A 163 -3.62 -13.05 -0.63
C LYS A 163 -2.25 -12.38 -0.78
N TRP A 164 -1.61 -12.03 0.32
CA TRP A 164 -0.38 -11.22 0.36
C TRP A 164 0.79 -11.76 -0.47
N GLY A 165 1.00 -13.07 -0.51
CA GLY A 165 2.05 -13.70 -1.29
C GLY A 165 3.25 -14.18 -0.47
N ILE A 166 4.32 -14.58 -1.21
CA ILE A 166 5.43 -15.31 -0.59
C ILE A 166 6.25 -14.43 0.35
N LEU A 167 6.50 -13.17 0.00
CA LEU A 167 7.32 -12.29 0.82
C LEU A 167 6.65 -12.04 2.17
N HIS A 168 5.35 -11.80 2.18
CA HIS A 168 4.60 -11.62 3.43
C HIS A 168 4.62 -12.88 4.32
N LYS A 169 4.58 -14.07 3.72
CA LYS A 169 4.71 -15.32 4.48
C LYS A 169 6.07 -15.47 5.14
N MET A 170 7.13 -14.90 4.55
CA MET A 170 8.49 -14.96 5.07
C MET A 170 8.78 -13.93 6.16
N ILE A 171 8.35 -12.70 5.97
CA ILE A 171 8.72 -11.57 6.86
C ILE A 171 7.57 -11.04 7.71
N GLY A 172 6.33 -11.40 7.37
CA GLY A 172 5.13 -10.87 8.04
C GLY A 172 4.88 -9.40 7.74
N ALA A 173 4.05 -8.79 8.58
CA ALA A 173 3.84 -7.34 8.61
C ALA A 173 4.90 -6.69 9.50
N SER A 174 5.42 -5.55 9.07
CA SER A 174 6.40 -4.78 9.85
C SER A 174 5.74 -3.56 10.47
N PRO A 175 5.82 -3.38 11.81
CA PRO A 175 5.27 -2.19 12.45
C PRO A 175 6.17 -0.97 12.17
N VAL A 176 5.54 0.19 12.05
CA VAL A 176 6.19 1.50 11.90
C VAL A 176 5.50 2.48 12.82
N ASP A 177 6.26 3.16 13.65
CA ASP A 177 5.72 4.20 14.54
C ASP A 177 5.79 5.57 13.86
N VAL A 178 4.64 6.26 13.81
CA VAL A 178 4.60 7.68 13.46
C VAL A 178 4.83 8.47 14.74
N VAL A 179 5.88 9.27 14.75
CA VAL A 179 6.25 10.07 15.91
C VAL A 179 6.08 11.56 15.64
N GLN A 180 5.52 12.28 16.59
CA GLN A 180 5.39 13.73 16.54
C GLN A 180 6.29 14.37 17.58
N LYS A 181 7.02 15.42 17.20
CA LYS A 181 7.73 16.27 18.15
C LYS A 181 6.74 17.21 18.82
N THR A 182 6.60 17.10 20.13
CA THR A 182 5.69 17.95 20.91
C THR A 182 6.46 18.81 21.89
N GLN A 183 6.02 20.06 22.03
CA GLN A 183 6.52 20.99 23.04
C GLN A 183 5.70 20.95 24.34
N SER A 184 4.52 20.31 24.30
CA SER A 184 3.57 20.24 25.43
C SER A 184 3.52 18.81 25.99
N THR A 185 3.25 18.71 27.28
CA THR A 185 3.07 17.46 28.02
C THR A 185 1.67 16.85 27.84
N THR A 186 0.73 17.58 27.27
CA THR A 186 -0.65 17.11 27.07
C THR A 186 -0.73 16.20 25.87
N THR A 187 -1.03 14.96 26.11
CA THR A 187 -1.02 13.89 25.11
C THR A 187 -2.45 13.45 24.83
N ASN A 188 -3.03 13.93 23.74
CA ASN A 188 -4.19 13.26 23.17
C ASN A 188 -3.70 12.21 22.17
N GLU A 189 -3.97 10.92 22.43
CA GLU A 189 -3.86 9.90 21.42
C GLU A 189 -4.81 10.25 20.28
N MET A 190 -4.35 10.09 19.04
CA MET A 190 -5.23 10.30 17.89
C MET A 190 -6.33 9.24 17.93
N LYS A 191 -7.58 9.69 18.05
CA LYS A 191 -8.76 8.80 18.10
C LYS A 191 -9.20 8.31 16.71
N THR A 192 -8.72 8.97 15.66
CA THR A 192 -9.06 8.64 14.27
C THR A 192 -7.83 8.08 13.56
N PRO A 193 -7.99 7.16 12.60
CA PRO A 193 -6.89 6.63 11.82
C PRO A 193 -6.10 7.74 11.13
N VAL A 194 -4.82 7.50 10.93
CA VAL A 194 -3.94 8.39 10.19
C VAL A 194 -4.00 8.03 8.70
N PHE A 195 -4.22 9.04 7.87
CA PHE A 195 -4.03 8.89 6.43
C PHE A 195 -2.54 8.91 6.10
N VAL A 196 -2.09 7.90 5.36
CA VAL A 196 -0.70 7.78 4.92
C VAL A 196 -0.65 7.96 3.42
N SER A 197 -0.07 9.07 2.98
CA SER A 197 0.20 9.27 1.56
C SER A 197 1.50 8.55 1.17
N ALA A 198 1.50 7.93 -0.01
CA ALA A 198 2.71 7.35 -0.58
C ALA A 198 3.82 8.39 -0.77
N ILE A 199 3.45 9.64 -1.01
CA ILE A 199 4.39 10.76 -1.22
C ILE A 199 5.16 11.10 0.06
N ASP A 200 4.58 10.87 1.22
CA ASP A 200 5.18 11.21 2.52
C ASP A 200 6.20 10.16 2.99
N MET A 201 6.26 9.01 2.31
CA MET A 201 7.03 7.84 2.73
C MET A 201 8.21 7.52 1.79
N VAL A 202 8.42 8.29 0.73
CA VAL A 202 9.46 8.08 -0.28
C VAL A 202 10.40 9.26 -0.43
#